data_367ffd04664544a360ea17944f60ce8f
#
_entry.id   367ffd04664544a360ea17944f60ce8f
#
_cell.length_a   1.000
_cell.length_b   1.000
_cell.length_c   1.000
_cell.angle_alpha   90.00
_cell.angle_beta   90.00
_cell.angle_gamma   90.00
#
_symmetry.space_group_name_H-M   'P 1'
#
loop_
_entity.id
_entity.type
_entity.pdbx_description
1 polymer ?
#
loop_
_entity_poly.entity_id
_entity_poly.type
_entity_poly.pdbx_seq_one_letter_code
_entity_poly.pdbx_strand_id
1 'polypeptide(L)'
;MSGQNIRLSVDAVVFGYDAGTISVLLIKRKYEPFKGMWAIPGGFVLQDESLEEAVERELKEETGIEIDYLEQLYTFGNPKRDPRSRVVSIAYFGLVHPSTFDIFASTDAEEVQWFKIDDLPQLSFDHDKILQFAITRLRAKITYEPIGFELLDEKFPFSDLENLYTTLLGRPVDRRNFRKKILSLDILDELDEKISKGSGRPANLFKFNQKRYNHLKKKGIVFEI
;
A
#
# COMPACT_ATOMS: atom_id res chain seq x y z
N MET A 1 -25.93 -7.83 32.33
CA MET A 1 -24.92 -7.04 31.61
C MET A 1 -25.47 -6.76 30.23
N SER A 2 -25.75 -5.52 29.88
CA SER A 2 -26.16 -5.14 28.52
C SER A 2 -24.95 -5.35 27.62
N GLY A 3 -25.00 -6.33 26.73
CA GLY A 3 -23.96 -6.56 25.74
C GLY A 3 -23.82 -5.33 24.85
N GLN A 4 -22.61 -4.80 24.68
CA GLN A 4 -22.34 -3.77 23.70
C GLN A 4 -22.39 -4.39 22.31
N ASN A 5 -23.25 -3.86 21.43
CA ASN A 5 -23.23 -4.27 20.02
C ASN A 5 -22.17 -3.45 19.27
N ILE A 6 -20.95 -3.98 19.22
CA ILE A 6 -19.82 -3.39 18.50
C ILE A 6 -19.65 -4.15 17.20
N ARG A 7 -19.69 -3.44 16.06
CA ARG A 7 -19.40 -4.00 14.74
C ARG A 7 -17.92 -3.81 14.43
N LEU A 8 -17.32 -4.84 13.83
CA LEU A 8 -15.96 -4.77 13.30
C LEU A 8 -16.00 -4.46 11.81
N SER A 9 -15.09 -3.60 11.35
CA SER A 9 -14.84 -3.35 9.94
C SER A 9 -13.34 -3.42 9.65
N VAL A 10 -13.00 -3.58 8.40
CA VAL A 10 -11.63 -3.49 7.88
C VAL A 10 -11.57 -2.38 6.83
N ASP A 11 -10.44 -1.69 6.74
CA ASP A 11 -10.16 -0.66 5.73
C ASP A 11 -8.77 -0.94 5.12
N ALA A 12 -8.64 -0.95 3.79
CA ALA A 12 -7.39 -1.25 3.07
C ALA A 12 -6.81 0.00 2.38
N VAL A 13 -5.75 0.59 2.94
CA VAL A 13 -4.99 1.65 2.26
C VAL A 13 -4.04 1.02 1.24
N VAL A 14 -4.40 1.05 -0.02
CA VAL A 14 -3.58 0.50 -1.12
C VAL A 14 -2.79 1.62 -1.76
N PHE A 15 -1.46 1.55 -1.63
CA PHE A 15 -0.55 2.47 -2.29
C PHE A 15 -0.08 1.91 -3.63
N GLY A 16 -0.03 2.79 -4.62
CA GLY A 16 0.56 2.54 -5.92
C GLY A 16 1.68 3.54 -6.22
N TYR A 17 2.63 3.14 -7.05
CA TYR A 17 3.71 4.02 -7.52
C TYR A 17 3.81 3.92 -9.04
N ASP A 18 3.81 5.08 -9.69
CA ASP A 18 4.04 5.17 -11.12
C ASP A 18 4.77 6.47 -11.45
N ALA A 19 5.78 6.38 -12.30
CA ALA A 19 6.55 7.49 -12.85
C ALA A 19 6.97 8.56 -11.81
N GLY A 20 7.38 8.14 -10.61
CA GLY A 20 7.81 9.07 -9.54
C GLY A 20 6.67 9.64 -8.70
N THR A 21 5.46 9.11 -8.83
CA THR A 21 4.28 9.57 -8.10
C THR A 21 3.73 8.45 -7.23
N ILE A 22 3.48 8.73 -5.95
CA ILE A 22 2.74 7.84 -5.05
C ILE A 22 1.25 8.18 -5.14
N SER A 23 0.44 7.15 -5.32
CA SER A 23 -1.02 7.26 -5.36
C SER A 23 -1.64 6.32 -4.34
N VAL A 24 -2.89 6.59 -3.98
CA VAL A 24 -3.73 5.72 -3.16
C VAL A 24 -5.00 5.38 -3.93
N LEU A 25 -5.46 4.14 -3.79
CA LEU A 25 -6.70 3.69 -4.39
C LEU A 25 -7.87 4.11 -3.49
N LEU A 26 -8.85 4.76 -4.10
CA LEU A 26 -10.09 5.15 -3.42
C LEU A 26 -11.30 4.66 -4.21
N ILE A 27 -12.39 4.41 -3.49
CA ILE A 27 -13.70 4.11 -4.04
C ILE A 27 -14.65 5.27 -3.81
N LYS A 28 -15.59 5.47 -4.71
CA LYS A 28 -16.72 6.42 -4.52
C LYS A 28 -17.92 5.66 -3.98
N ARG A 29 -18.41 6.09 -2.83
CA ARG A 29 -19.47 5.39 -2.11
C ARG A 29 -20.82 5.48 -2.85
N LYS A 30 -21.47 4.33 -3.04
CA LYS A 30 -22.78 4.22 -3.69
C LYS A 30 -23.94 4.46 -2.73
N TYR A 31 -23.77 4.20 -1.43
CA TYR A 31 -24.83 4.20 -0.41
C TYR A 31 -24.55 5.15 0.75
N GLU A 32 -25.62 5.55 1.46
CA GLU A 32 -25.52 6.29 2.71
C GLU A 32 -24.89 5.43 3.85
N PRO A 33 -24.21 6.04 4.80
CA PRO A 33 -23.88 7.46 4.90
C PRO A 33 -22.77 7.85 3.93
N PHE A 34 -22.67 9.14 3.63
CA PHE A 34 -21.62 9.71 2.77
C PHE A 34 -21.66 9.25 1.30
N LYS A 35 -22.87 9.00 0.77
CA LYS A 35 -23.07 8.69 -0.65
C LYS A 35 -22.40 9.74 -1.55
N GLY A 36 -21.67 9.28 -2.58
CA GLY A 36 -20.94 10.12 -3.52
C GLY A 36 -19.60 10.66 -3.02
N MET A 37 -19.25 10.44 -1.75
CA MET A 37 -17.92 10.78 -1.23
C MET A 37 -16.92 9.65 -1.48
N TRP A 38 -15.65 10.03 -1.50
CA TRP A 38 -14.55 9.08 -1.64
C TRP A 38 -14.22 8.40 -0.30
N ALA A 39 -13.82 7.16 -0.36
CA ALA A 39 -13.48 6.32 0.79
C ALA A 39 -12.28 5.42 0.49
N ILE A 40 -11.61 4.97 1.52
CA ILE A 40 -10.70 3.82 1.47
C ILE A 40 -11.57 2.56 1.27
N PRO A 41 -11.18 1.60 0.38
CA PRO A 41 -11.86 0.32 0.25
C PRO A 41 -11.98 -0.42 1.58
N GLY A 42 -13.13 -1.03 1.84
CA GLY A 42 -13.34 -1.77 3.06
C GLY A 42 -14.79 -1.90 3.47
N GLY A 43 -15.05 -2.82 4.40
CA GLY A 43 -16.41 -3.11 4.84
C GLY A 43 -16.45 -3.86 6.17
N PHE A 44 -17.60 -4.49 6.45
CA PHE A 44 -17.79 -5.18 7.71
C PHE A 44 -17.24 -6.60 7.66
N VAL A 45 -16.61 -7.01 8.76
CA VAL A 45 -16.17 -8.39 8.97
C VAL A 45 -17.40 -9.29 9.15
N LEU A 46 -17.48 -10.38 8.38
CA LEU A 46 -18.50 -11.40 8.48
C LEU A 46 -18.22 -12.34 9.66
N GLN A 47 -19.23 -13.12 10.04
CA GLN A 47 -19.15 -13.96 11.24
C GLN A 47 -18.11 -15.09 11.13
N ASP A 48 -17.92 -15.62 9.94
CA ASP A 48 -17.14 -16.83 9.69
C ASP A 48 -15.84 -16.55 8.92
N GLU A 49 -15.31 -15.31 9.00
CA GLU A 49 -14.05 -14.92 8.35
C GLU A 49 -13.08 -14.26 9.34
N SER A 50 -11.78 -14.41 9.09
CA SER A 50 -10.73 -13.69 9.79
C SER A 50 -10.65 -12.21 9.30
N LEU A 51 -9.88 -11.38 9.99
CA LEU A 51 -9.69 -9.97 9.58
C LEU A 51 -8.95 -9.88 8.23
N GLU A 52 -8.00 -10.79 8.01
CA GLU A 52 -7.24 -10.90 6.78
C GLU A 52 -8.15 -11.31 5.60
N GLU A 53 -8.98 -12.34 5.77
CA GLU A 53 -9.95 -12.76 4.75
C GLU A 53 -10.96 -11.64 4.46
N ALA A 54 -11.42 -10.92 5.49
CA ALA A 54 -12.35 -9.80 5.31
C ALA A 54 -11.74 -8.69 4.46
N VAL A 55 -10.51 -8.25 4.75
CA VAL A 55 -9.89 -7.14 4.02
C VAL A 55 -9.54 -7.53 2.58
N GLU A 56 -9.12 -8.78 2.34
CA GLU A 56 -8.87 -9.30 0.99
C GLU A 56 -10.17 -9.41 0.18
N ARG A 57 -11.25 -9.92 0.79
CA ARG A 57 -12.56 -10.01 0.16
C ARG A 57 -13.11 -8.63 -0.22
N GLU A 58 -13.15 -7.69 0.72
CA GLU A 58 -13.65 -6.33 0.48
C GLU A 58 -12.84 -5.62 -0.61
N LEU A 59 -11.52 -5.72 -0.56
CA LEU A 59 -10.65 -5.12 -1.57
C LEU A 59 -10.95 -5.70 -2.96
N LYS A 60 -11.04 -7.03 -3.08
CA LYS A 60 -11.36 -7.70 -4.34
C LYS A 60 -12.77 -7.35 -4.84
N GLU A 61 -13.77 -7.36 -3.95
CA GLU A 61 -15.15 -7.06 -4.30
C GLU A 61 -15.35 -5.62 -4.75
N GLU A 62 -14.69 -4.63 -4.11
CA GLU A 62 -14.88 -3.22 -4.41
C GLU A 62 -13.98 -2.70 -5.54
N THR A 63 -12.82 -3.31 -5.76
CA THR A 63 -11.79 -2.76 -6.66
C THR A 63 -11.24 -3.72 -7.70
N GLY A 64 -11.47 -5.02 -7.54
CA GLY A 64 -10.87 -6.07 -8.38
C GLY A 64 -9.41 -6.40 -8.06
N ILE A 65 -8.81 -5.77 -7.05
CA ILE A 65 -7.40 -5.98 -6.69
C ILE A 65 -7.25 -7.17 -5.75
N GLU A 66 -6.30 -8.05 -6.07
CA GLU A 66 -5.74 -9.07 -5.18
C GLU A 66 -4.30 -8.66 -4.83
N ILE A 67 -3.92 -8.72 -3.56
CA ILE A 67 -2.67 -8.12 -3.07
C ILE A 67 -1.80 -9.13 -2.32
N ASP A 68 -0.52 -9.19 -2.67
CA ASP A 68 0.45 -10.10 -2.03
C ASP A 68 1.07 -9.50 -0.74
N TYR A 69 1.14 -8.17 -0.67
CA TYR A 69 1.68 -7.47 0.50
C TYR A 69 0.58 -6.69 1.19
N LEU A 70 0.10 -7.22 2.29
CA LEU A 70 -0.88 -6.60 3.17
C LEU A 70 -0.40 -6.66 4.62
N GLU A 71 -0.39 -5.54 5.31
CA GLU A 71 0.08 -5.43 6.70
C GLU A 71 -0.95 -4.68 7.54
N GLN A 72 -1.26 -5.22 8.72
CA GLN A 72 -2.12 -4.51 9.67
C GLN A 72 -1.45 -3.22 10.13
N LEU A 73 -2.17 -2.12 10.00
CA LEU A 73 -1.70 -0.78 10.28
C LEU A 73 -1.97 -0.37 11.73
N TYR A 74 -3.25 -0.24 12.05
CA TYR A 74 -3.73 0.22 13.36
C TYR A 74 -5.24 -0.01 13.52
N THR A 75 -5.73 0.09 14.76
CA THR A 75 -7.16 -0.03 15.07
C THR A 75 -7.77 1.34 15.38
N PHE A 76 -8.78 1.73 14.64
CA PHE A 76 -9.50 3.00 14.78
C PHE A 76 -10.82 2.78 15.50
N GLY A 77 -10.89 3.22 16.75
CA GLY A 77 -12.02 2.92 17.63
C GLY A 77 -12.70 4.17 18.21
N ASN A 78 -12.66 5.33 17.55
CA ASN A 78 -13.39 6.51 18.04
C ASN A 78 -14.90 6.23 18.05
N PRO A 79 -15.62 6.46 19.18
CA PRO A 79 -17.05 6.19 19.27
C PRO A 79 -17.93 6.90 18.24
N LYS A 80 -17.44 8.01 17.68
CA LYS A 80 -18.15 8.85 16.70
C LYS A 80 -17.66 8.66 15.27
N ARG A 81 -16.79 7.62 15.00
CA ARG A 81 -16.25 7.43 13.66
C ARG A 81 -17.30 7.07 12.60
N ASP A 82 -18.33 6.35 13.00
CA ASP A 82 -19.45 5.96 12.15
C ASP A 82 -20.78 6.47 12.76
N PRO A 83 -21.57 7.24 11.99
CA PRO A 83 -22.82 7.79 12.50
C PRO A 83 -23.94 6.75 12.71
N ARG A 84 -23.81 5.56 12.12
CA ARG A 84 -24.85 4.51 12.16
C ARG A 84 -24.84 3.71 13.46
N SER A 85 -23.64 3.40 13.98
CA SER A 85 -23.48 2.52 15.14
C SER A 85 -22.07 2.58 15.73
N ARG A 86 -21.86 1.88 16.83
CA ARG A 86 -20.50 1.66 17.37
C ARG A 86 -19.71 0.73 16.46
N VAL A 87 -18.74 1.29 15.74
CA VAL A 87 -17.85 0.55 14.83
C VAL A 87 -16.40 0.69 15.30
N VAL A 88 -15.65 -0.40 15.22
CA VAL A 88 -14.20 -0.44 15.37
C VAL A 88 -13.63 -0.94 14.05
N SER A 89 -12.76 -0.18 13.42
CA SER A 89 -12.10 -0.58 12.18
C SER A 89 -10.65 -0.97 12.42
N ILE A 90 -10.26 -2.07 11.83
CA ILE A 90 -8.90 -2.52 11.73
C ILE A 90 -8.39 -2.13 10.33
N ALA A 91 -7.49 -1.15 10.28
CA ALA A 91 -6.91 -0.70 9.03
C ALA A 91 -5.70 -1.55 8.65
N TYR A 92 -5.57 -1.80 7.35
CA TYR A 92 -4.43 -2.44 6.71
C TYR A 92 -3.82 -1.49 5.67
N PHE A 93 -2.58 -1.70 5.30
CA PHE A 93 -2.00 -1.06 4.13
C PHE A 93 -1.30 -2.08 3.25
N GLY A 94 -1.31 -1.81 1.95
CA GLY A 94 -0.71 -2.66 0.95
C GLY A 94 0.00 -1.85 -0.13
N LEU A 95 0.87 -2.54 -0.88
CA LEU A 95 1.69 -1.96 -1.93
C LEU A 95 1.45 -2.74 -3.22
N VAL A 96 1.14 -2.05 -4.31
CA VAL A 96 0.92 -2.67 -5.62
C VAL A 96 1.49 -1.81 -6.75
N HIS A 97 1.85 -2.45 -7.85
CA HIS A 97 2.14 -1.73 -9.09
C HIS A 97 0.81 -1.46 -9.81
N PRO A 98 0.39 -0.19 -10.00
CA PRO A 98 -0.94 0.13 -10.52
C PRO A 98 -1.26 -0.48 -11.88
N SER A 99 -0.25 -0.63 -12.76
CA SER A 99 -0.45 -1.17 -14.11
C SER A 99 -0.68 -2.69 -14.16
N THR A 100 -0.52 -3.39 -13.03
CA THR A 100 -0.77 -4.85 -12.98
C THR A 100 -2.24 -5.20 -12.76
N PHE A 101 -3.10 -4.20 -12.52
CA PHE A 101 -4.50 -4.42 -12.21
C PHE A 101 -5.42 -3.60 -13.10
N ASP A 102 -6.42 -4.27 -13.64
CA ASP A 102 -7.59 -3.62 -14.23
C ASP A 102 -8.58 -3.33 -13.09
N ILE A 103 -8.55 -2.09 -12.57
CA ILE A 103 -9.46 -1.67 -11.50
C ILE A 103 -10.88 -1.48 -12.05
N PHE A 104 -11.87 -1.98 -11.32
CA PHE A 104 -13.28 -1.80 -11.68
C PHE A 104 -14.13 -1.64 -10.42
N ALA A 105 -15.09 -0.72 -10.50
CA ALA A 105 -16.09 -0.55 -9.44
C ALA A 105 -17.11 -1.68 -9.49
N SER A 106 -17.40 -2.29 -8.37
CA SER A 106 -18.39 -3.37 -8.22
C SER A 106 -19.29 -3.07 -7.01
N THR A 107 -20.32 -3.86 -6.83
CA THR A 107 -21.29 -3.90 -5.72
C THR A 107 -21.58 -2.57 -4.99
N ASP A 108 -20.73 -2.16 -4.06
CA ASP A 108 -20.93 -1.02 -3.16
C ASP A 108 -20.15 0.25 -3.58
N ALA A 109 -19.28 0.14 -4.59
CA ALA A 109 -18.57 1.25 -5.21
C ALA A 109 -19.28 1.73 -6.47
N GLU A 110 -19.41 3.06 -6.64
CA GLU A 110 -19.88 3.69 -7.88
C GLU A 110 -18.73 3.89 -8.87
N GLU A 111 -17.52 4.16 -8.33
CA GLU A 111 -16.31 4.47 -9.08
C GLU A 111 -15.09 4.04 -8.27
N VAL A 112 -14.00 3.64 -8.94
CA VAL A 112 -12.70 3.32 -8.34
C VAL A 112 -11.63 4.13 -9.07
N GLN A 113 -10.74 4.80 -8.33
CA GLN A 113 -9.72 5.65 -8.94
C GLN A 113 -8.46 5.76 -8.09
N TRP A 114 -7.31 5.89 -8.77
CA TRP A 114 -6.04 6.26 -8.15
C TRP A 114 -5.95 7.77 -7.94
N PHE A 115 -5.65 8.22 -6.73
CA PHE A 115 -5.42 9.61 -6.38
C PHE A 115 -3.99 9.81 -5.90
N LYS A 116 -3.34 10.88 -6.37
CA LYS A 116 -2.03 11.28 -5.81
C LYS A 116 -2.18 11.61 -4.34
N ILE A 117 -1.25 11.15 -3.51
CA ILE A 117 -1.31 11.42 -2.06
C ILE A 117 -1.23 12.90 -1.69
N ASP A 118 -0.72 13.73 -2.60
CA ASP A 118 -0.61 15.20 -2.42
C ASP A 118 -1.83 15.96 -2.98
N ASP A 119 -2.79 15.26 -3.64
CA ASP A 119 -3.99 15.86 -4.24
C ASP A 119 -5.21 14.94 -3.98
N LEU A 120 -5.58 14.85 -2.72
CA LEU A 120 -6.65 13.97 -2.27
C LEU A 120 -8.01 14.68 -2.24
N PRO A 121 -9.09 14.02 -2.65
CA PRO A 121 -10.43 14.51 -2.44
C PRO A 121 -10.80 14.47 -0.95
N GLN A 122 -11.93 15.09 -0.60
CA GLN A 122 -12.52 14.95 0.73
C GLN A 122 -12.96 13.49 0.93
N LEU A 123 -12.48 12.87 2.02
CA LEU A 123 -12.81 11.49 2.35
C LEU A 123 -14.00 11.41 3.32
N SER A 124 -14.71 10.27 3.26
CA SER A 124 -15.78 9.93 4.18
C SER A 124 -15.25 9.44 5.52
N PHE A 125 -16.09 9.42 6.55
CA PHE A 125 -15.77 8.96 7.90
C PHE A 125 -14.52 9.65 8.49
N ASP A 126 -13.61 8.85 9.05
CA ASP A 126 -12.28 9.25 9.53
C ASP A 126 -11.16 8.71 8.62
N HIS A 127 -11.46 8.48 7.33
CA HIS A 127 -10.52 7.89 6.38
C HIS A 127 -9.32 8.80 6.08
N ASP A 128 -9.48 10.12 6.23
CA ASP A 128 -8.36 11.07 6.20
C ASP A 128 -7.31 10.75 7.27
N LYS A 129 -7.73 10.39 8.48
CA LYS A 129 -6.84 10.02 9.58
C LYS A 129 -6.17 8.67 9.34
N ILE A 130 -6.92 7.69 8.83
CA ILE A 130 -6.39 6.36 8.48
C ILE A 130 -5.29 6.53 7.44
N LEU A 131 -5.55 7.31 6.38
CA LEU A 131 -4.59 7.53 5.30
C LEU A 131 -3.34 8.27 5.77
N GLN A 132 -3.48 9.33 6.57
CA GLN A 132 -2.32 10.04 7.14
C GLN A 132 -1.47 9.14 8.03
N PHE A 133 -2.11 8.26 8.81
CA PHE A 133 -1.40 7.28 9.62
C PHE A 133 -0.65 6.26 8.74
N ALA A 134 -1.27 5.79 7.66
CA ALA A 134 -0.66 4.87 6.70
C ALA A 134 0.56 5.48 5.99
N ILE A 135 0.46 6.73 5.51
CA ILE A 135 1.58 7.44 4.89
C ILE A 135 2.74 7.57 5.88
N THR A 136 2.45 7.95 7.12
CA THR A 136 3.46 8.08 8.17
C THR A 136 4.14 6.74 8.47
N ARG A 137 3.35 5.65 8.56
CA ARG A 137 3.85 4.29 8.78
C ARG A 137 4.73 3.82 7.62
N LEU A 138 4.29 4.02 6.38
CA LEU A 138 5.05 3.63 5.19
C LEU A 138 6.40 4.34 5.13
N ARG A 139 6.41 5.68 5.33
CA ARG A 139 7.64 6.49 5.37
C ARG A 139 8.60 6.06 6.47
N ALA A 140 8.10 5.73 7.65
CA ALA A 140 8.93 5.21 8.72
C ALA A 140 9.47 3.82 8.38
N LYS A 141 8.61 2.92 7.87
CA LYS A 141 8.96 1.53 7.63
C LYS A 141 10.08 1.37 6.60
N ILE A 142 10.06 2.13 5.52
CA ILE A 142 11.10 2.06 4.48
C ILE A 142 12.49 2.48 4.96
N THR A 143 12.61 3.14 6.12
CA THR A 143 13.92 3.49 6.69
C THR A 143 14.61 2.33 7.39
N TYR A 144 13.85 1.33 7.86
CA TYR A 144 14.38 0.20 8.63
C TYR A 144 14.03 -1.18 8.06
N GLU A 145 13.15 -1.27 7.06
CA GLU A 145 12.80 -2.49 6.33
C GLU A 145 12.83 -2.24 4.84
N PRO A 146 13.58 -3.03 4.05
CA PRO A 146 13.65 -2.85 2.60
C PRO A 146 12.37 -3.42 1.96
N ILE A 147 11.34 -2.60 1.86
CA ILE A 147 10.03 -2.87 1.24
C ILE A 147 9.82 -1.99 0.01
N GLY A 148 8.72 -2.21 -0.71
CA GLY A 148 8.31 -1.40 -1.86
C GLY A 148 8.71 -2.01 -3.20
N PHE A 149 9.26 -3.22 -3.23
CA PHE A 149 9.57 -3.91 -4.49
C PHE A 149 8.31 -4.24 -5.29
N GLU A 150 7.18 -4.41 -4.59
CA GLU A 150 5.84 -4.62 -5.15
C GLU A 150 5.33 -3.40 -5.94
N LEU A 151 5.96 -2.24 -5.74
CA LEU A 151 5.66 -0.99 -6.44
C LEU A 151 6.45 -0.84 -7.75
N LEU A 152 7.41 -1.72 -8.02
CA LEU A 152 8.26 -1.67 -9.21
C LEU A 152 7.87 -2.76 -10.22
N ASP A 153 8.27 -2.57 -11.46
CA ASP A 153 8.21 -3.63 -12.47
C ASP A 153 8.96 -4.89 -11.99
N GLU A 154 8.58 -6.06 -12.48
CA GLU A 154 9.27 -7.34 -12.17
C GLU A 154 10.78 -7.27 -12.42
N LYS A 155 11.19 -6.55 -13.48
CA LYS A 155 12.57 -6.26 -13.83
C LYS A 155 12.75 -4.74 -13.89
N PHE A 156 13.61 -4.21 -13.08
CA PHE A 156 13.82 -2.76 -12.96
C PHE A 156 15.30 -2.38 -12.94
N PRO A 157 15.68 -1.22 -13.50
CA PRO A 157 17.00 -0.66 -13.29
C PRO A 157 17.11 -0.13 -11.85
N PHE A 158 18.28 -0.16 -11.27
CA PHE A 158 18.50 0.28 -9.88
C PHE A 158 18.05 1.72 -9.62
N SER A 159 18.08 2.56 -10.65
CA SER A 159 17.59 3.94 -10.57
C SER A 159 16.11 4.06 -10.21
N ASP A 160 15.29 3.09 -10.60
CA ASP A 160 13.85 3.13 -10.30
C ASP A 160 13.60 2.87 -8.81
N LEU A 161 14.39 1.95 -8.21
CA LEU A 161 14.38 1.75 -6.76
C LEU A 161 14.88 3.00 -6.01
N GLU A 162 15.94 3.67 -6.49
CA GLU A 162 16.41 4.94 -5.92
C GLU A 162 15.34 6.04 -5.98
N ASN A 163 14.66 6.14 -7.11
CA ASN A 163 13.59 7.11 -7.32
C ASN A 163 12.38 6.82 -6.42
N LEU A 164 11.98 5.55 -6.30
CA LEU A 164 10.91 5.12 -5.39
C LEU A 164 11.21 5.55 -3.95
N TYR A 165 12.39 5.22 -3.44
CA TYR A 165 12.77 5.58 -2.06
C TYR A 165 12.87 7.10 -1.86
N THR A 166 13.39 7.83 -2.84
CA THR A 166 13.41 9.31 -2.83
C THR A 166 12.00 9.88 -2.74
N THR A 167 11.07 9.34 -3.53
CA THR A 167 9.67 9.78 -3.55
C THR A 167 8.96 9.46 -2.24
N LEU A 168 9.11 8.23 -1.73
CA LEU A 168 8.48 7.81 -0.48
C LEU A 168 8.99 8.62 0.72
N LEU A 169 10.31 8.87 0.79
CA LEU A 169 10.92 9.64 1.88
C LEU A 169 10.65 11.15 1.77
N GLY A 170 10.29 11.64 0.58
CA GLY A 170 10.16 13.07 0.31
C GLY A 170 11.50 13.84 0.38
N ARG A 171 12.63 13.13 0.29
CA ARG A 171 13.99 13.68 0.29
C ARG A 171 14.94 12.79 -0.51
N PRO A 172 16.00 13.37 -1.11
CA PRO A 172 16.99 12.56 -1.82
C PRO A 172 17.66 11.53 -0.92
N VAL A 173 17.91 10.34 -1.45
CA VAL A 173 18.76 9.33 -0.81
C VAL A 173 20.23 9.53 -1.26
N ASP A 174 21.17 9.20 -0.36
CA ASP A 174 22.59 9.07 -0.76
C ASP A 174 22.73 7.85 -1.67
N ARG A 175 22.77 8.07 -2.98
CA ARG A 175 22.77 7.02 -4.00
C ARG A 175 23.85 5.95 -3.79
N ARG A 176 25.07 6.38 -3.43
CA ARG A 176 26.20 5.47 -3.26
C ARG A 176 25.99 4.55 -2.05
N ASN A 177 25.62 5.14 -0.93
CA ASN A 177 25.42 4.39 0.32
C ASN A 177 24.17 3.52 0.22
N PHE A 178 23.06 4.04 -0.35
CA PHE A 178 21.83 3.29 -0.58
C PHE A 178 22.07 2.07 -1.47
N ARG A 179 22.75 2.24 -2.61
CA ARG A 179 23.08 1.12 -3.52
C ARG A 179 23.94 0.07 -2.81
N LYS A 180 25.00 0.50 -2.11
CA LYS A 180 25.86 -0.41 -1.35
C LYS A 180 25.06 -1.19 -0.32
N LYS A 181 24.16 -0.52 0.41
CA LYS A 181 23.33 -1.13 1.46
C LYS A 181 22.37 -2.16 0.88
N ILE A 182 21.58 -1.80 -0.14
CA ILE A 182 20.62 -2.71 -0.78
C ILE A 182 21.34 -3.95 -1.37
N LEU A 183 22.43 -3.76 -2.11
CA LEU A 183 23.16 -4.88 -2.70
C LEU A 183 23.81 -5.79 -1.64
N SER A 184 24.20 -5.24 -0.48
CA SER A 184 24.74 -6.04 0.62
C SER A 184 23.74 -6.96 1.31
N LEU A 185 22.44 -6.73 1.13
CA LEU A 185 21.37 -7.59 1.64
C LEU A 185 21.18 -8.86 0.80
N ASP A 186 21.75 -8.90 -0.40
CA ASP A 186 21.63 -10.03 -1.35
C ASP A 186 20.17 -10.40 -1.69
N ILE A 187 19.28 -9.40 -1.76
CA ILE A 187 17.85 -9.56 -2.06
C ILE A 187 17.50 -9.22 -3.51
N LEU A 188 18.50 -8.87 -4.33
CA LEU A 188 18.33 -8.58 -5.75
C LEU A 188 19.18 -9.55 -6.58
N ASP A 189 18.60 -10.04 -7.68
CA ASP A 189 19.32 -10.73 -8.75
C ASP A 189 19.68 -9.72 -9.83
N GLU A 190 20.96 -9.55 -10.12
CA GLU A 190 21.41 -8.76 -11.26
C GLU A 190 21.28 -9.60 -12.54
N LEU A 191 20.60 -9.05 -13.55
CA LEU A 191 20.32 -9.75 -14.81
C LEU A 191 21.33 -9.34 -15.89
N ASP A 192 21.59 -10.23 -16.85
CA ASP A 192 22.41 -9.93 -18.05
C ASP A 192 21.68 -8.99 -19.04
N GLU A 193 20.44 -8.64 -18.72
CA GLU A 193 19.60 -7.73 -19.50
C GLU A 193 19.91 -6.28 -19.15
N LYS A 194 19.87 -5.41 -20.17
CA LYS A 194 20.09 -3.97 -20.00
C LYS A 194 18.95 -3.16 -20.63
N ILE A 195 18.65 -2.04 -20.00
CA ILE A 195 17.71 -1.05 -20.53
C ILE A 195 18.41 0.27 -20.80
N SER A 196 18.08 0.91 -21.92
CA SER A 196 18.51 2.29 -22.21
C SER A 196 17.33 3.23 -22.05
N LYS A 197 17.42 4.14 -21.07
CA LYS A 197 16.46 5.24 -20.90
C LYS A 197 17.10 6.51 -21.43
N GLY A 198 16.74 6.90 -22.67
CA GLY A 198 17.28 8.10 -23.34
C GLY A 198 18.73 7.95 -23.81
N SER A 199 19.53 9.03 -23.76
CA SER A 199 20.91 9.10 -24.26
C SER A 199 21.97 8.56 -23.27
N GLY A 200 21.56 8.01 -22.13
CA GLY A 200 22.45 7.51 -21.09
C GLY A 200 23.08 6.15 -21.41
N ARG A 201 24.14 5.78 -20.64
CA ARG A 201 24.70 4.41 -20.71
C ARG A 201 23.65 3.40 -20.31
N PRO A 202 23.50 2.26 -21.06
CA PRO A 202 22.58 1.19 -20.67
C PRO A 202 22.80 0.72 -19.24
N ALA A 203 21.71 0.60 -18.47
CA ALA A 203 21.73 0.15 -17.09
C ALA A 203 21.35 -1.33 -17.00
N ASN A 204 22.03 -2.09 -16.13
CA ASN A 204 21.65 -3.48 -15.83
C ASN A 204 20.28 -3.51 -15.14
N LEU A 205 19.49 -4.52 -15.47
CA LEU A 205 18.24 -4.80 -14.79
C LEU A 205 18.45 -5.68 -13.56
N PHE A 206 17.61 -5.48 -12.59
CA PHE A 206 17.54 -6.25 -11.35
C PHE A 206 16.15 -6.85 -11.20
N LYS A 207 16.10 -7.99 -10.52
CA LYS A 207 14.85 -8.62 -10.08
C LYS A 207 14.90 -8.86 -8.59
N PHE A 208 13.78 -8.59 -7.90
CA PHE A 208 13.64 -8.86 -6.47
C PHE A 208 13.58 -10.37 -6.21
N ASN A 209 14.36 -10.84 -5.22
CA ASN A 209 14.40 -12.23 -4.82
C ASN A 209 13.64 -12.45 -3.51
N GLN A 210 12.35 -12.73 -3.64
CA GLN A 210 11.43 -12.95 -2.52
C GLN A 210 11.89 -14.05 -1.56
N LYS A 211 12.51 -15.13 -2.09
CA LYS A 211 12.99 -16.26 -1.24
C LYS A 211 14.13 -15.82 -0.33
N ARG A 212 15.13 -15.09 -0.87
CA ARG A 212 16.25 -14.54 -0.08
C ARG A 212 15.76 -13.49 0.91
N TYR A 213 14.84 -12.63 0.51
CA TYR A 213 14.22 -11.65 1.40
C TYR A 213 13.49 -12.31 2.58
N ASN A 214 12.66 -13.32 2.32
CA ASN A 214 11.95 -14.04 3.37
C ASN A 214 12.90 -14.77 4.34
N HIS A 215 14.02 -15.31 3.82
CA HIS A 215 15.06 -15.91 4.65
C HIS A 215 15.77 -14.87 5.51
N LEU A 216 16.12 -13.72 4.94
CA LEU A 216 16.72 -12.61 5.65
C LEU A 216 15.78 -12.05 6.73
N LYS A 217 14.49 -11.90 6.43
CA LYS A 217 13.47 -11.44 7.37
C LYS A 217 13.37 -12.34 8.60
N LYS A 218 13.44 -13.67 8.43
CA LYS A 218 13.42 -14.64 9.54
C LYS A 218 14.67 -14.56 10.42
N LYS A 219 15.81 -14.15 9.87
CA LYS A 219 17.08 -13.99 10.62
C LYS A 219 17.18 -12.63 11.33
N GLY A 220 16.31 -11.70 11.03
CA GLY A 220 16.38 -10.31 11.45
C GLY A 220 17.15 -9.46 10.43
N ILE A 221 16.45 -8.47 9.86
CA ILE A 221 17.03 -7.52 8.91
C ILE A 221 17.65 -6.36 9.69
N VAL A 222 18.90 -6.03 9.36
CA VAL A 222 19.54 -4.78 9.78
C VAL A 222 19.61 -3.86 8.58
N PHE A 223 18.62 -3.01 8.44
CA PHE A 223 18.50 -2.03 7.36
C PHE A 223 18.24 -0.64 7.95
N GLU A 224 19.04 0.33 7.55
CA GLU A 224 18.91 1.73 7.98
C GLU A 224 19.40 2.64 6.86
N ILE A 225 18.56 3.61 6.44
CA ILE A 225 18.85 4.57 5.38
C ILE A 225 18.49 6.02 5.76
#